data_11f2bc6e79a556ddf54bdb4088d781d7
#
_entry.id   11f2bc6e79a556ddf54bdb4088d781d7
#
_cell.length_a   1.000
_cell.length_b   1.000
_cell.length_c   1.000
_cell.angle_alpha   90.00
_cell.angle_beta   90.00
_cell.angle_gamma   90.00
#
_symmetry.space_group_name_H-M   'P 1'
#
loop_
_entity.id
_entity.type
_entity.pdbx_description
1 polymer ?
#
loop_
_entity_poly.entity_id
_entity_poly.type
_entity_poly.pdbx_seq_one_letter_code
_entity_poly.pdbx_strand_id
1 'polypeptide(L)'
;MIKAGKNMTIDDMKTRILTTLQKERGPLPYVQLQEKARLQQENDFAKAMAELKYEDKISVDDKQMVSLVFGDIRARVSSLSKGFAFVRPEEGFGDIFVHGSNLKNAMLNDIVILTNITESDRGRSGEVKEIVEQGSRYTTGTLVYNEGYWEFAADIPIRYNLQVNRNTLNGAQIGDKVYVHITRNPKNNKLVANIVKVFGKASSAKVCADAIVEQNGIRM
;
A
#
# COMPACT_ATOMS: atom_id res chain seq x y z
N MET A 1 -50.33 -25.61 -10.75
CA MET A 1 -49.95 -24.18 -10.77
C MET A 1 -48.42 -24.10 -10.77
N ILE A 2 -47.80 -23.87 -11.92
CA ILE A 2 -46.38 -23.68 -12.05
C ILE A 2 -46.12 -22.23 -11.63
N LYS A 3 -45.37 -22.03 -10.54
CA LYS A 3 -44.90 -20.69 -10.15
C LYS A 3 -44.00 -20.18 -11.28
N ALA A 4 -44.47 -19.17 -11.99
CA ALA A 4 -43.66 -18.43 -12.94
C ALA A 4 -42.41 -17.95 -12.20
N GLY A 5 -41.23 -18.50 -12.55
CA GLY A 5 -39.98 -18.03 -12.04
C GLY A 5 -39.82 -16.57 -12.43
N LYS A 6 -39.57 -15.70 -11.45
CA LYS A 6 -39.28 -14.30 -11.71
C LYS A 6 -38.05 -14.25 -12.58
N ASN A 7 -38.18 -13.82 -13.85
CA ASN A 7 -37.03 -13.65 -14.74
C ASN A 7 -36.02 -12.73 -14.03
N MET A 8 -34.79 -13.19 -13.96
CA MET A 8 -33.70 -12.43 -13.35
C MET A 8 -33.42 -11.18 -14.18
N THR A 9 -33.30 -10.03 -13.55
CA THR A 9 -32.95 -8.79 -14.25
C THR A 9 -31.47 -8.77 -14.61
N ILE A 10 -31.08 -7.94 -15.59
CA ILE A 10 -29.65 -7.75 -15.96
C ILE A 10 -28.86 -7.25 -14.74
N ASP A 11 -29.43 -6.37 -13.92
CA ASP A 11 -28.76 -5.86 -12.72
C ASP A 11 -28.55 -6.94 -11.64
N ASP A 12 -29.51 -7.87 -11.49
CA ASP A 12 -29.35 -9.04 -10.62
C ASP A 12 -28.21 -9.95 -11.14
N MET A 13 -28.12 -10.14 -12.46
CA MET A 13 -27.03 -10.90 -13.09
C MET A 13 -25.68 -10.21 -12.88
N LYS A 14 -25.59 -8.91 -13.11
CA LYS A 14 -24.37 -8.10 -12.86
C LYS A 14 -23.90 -8.25 -11.41
N THR A 15 -24.83 -8.13 -10.46
CA THR A 15 -24.55 -8.30 -9.02
C THR A 15 -24.00 -9.70 -8.73
N ARG A 16 -24.59 -10.75 -9.30
CA ARG A 16 -24.12 -12.14 -9.11
C ARG A 16 -22.73 -12.35 -9.72
N ILE A 17 -22.47 -11.83 -10.92
CA ILE A 17 -21.16 -11.91 -11.57
C ILE A 17 -20.09 -11.29 -10.68
N LEU A 18 -20.29 -10.04 -10.24
CA LEU A 18 -19.36 -9.32 -9.39
C LEU A 18 -19.13 -10.04 -8.05
N THR A 19 -20.21 -10.48 -7.39
CA THR A 19 -20.12 -11.22 -6.11
C THR A 19 -19.35 -12.54 -6.29
N THR A 20 -19.55 -13.24 -7.41
CA THR A 20 -18.84 -14.50 -7.70
C THR A 20 -17.36 -14.23 -7.87
N LEU A 21 -16.97 -13.25 -8.67
CA LEU A 21 -15.56 -12.87 -8.86
C LEU A 21 -14.91 -12.42 -7.53
N GLN A 22 -15.61 -11.66 -6.69
CA GLN A 22 -15.12 -11.26 -5.37
C GLN A 22 -14.87 -12.45 -4.45
N LYS A 23 -15.76 -13.45 -4.48
CA LYS A 23 -15.66 -14.65 -3.63
C LYS A 23 -14.51 -15.56 -4.06
N GLU A 24 -14.29 -15.71 -5.35
CA GLU A 24 -13.26 -16.60 -5.91
C GLU A 24 -11.84 -15.99 -5.85
N ARG A 25 -11.72 -14.71 -5.55
CA ARG A 25 -10.44 -14.00 -5.33
C ARG A 25 -9.44 -14.15 -6.47
N GLY A 26 -9.90 -14.07 -7.72
CA GLY A 26 -9.02 -14.13 -8.88
C GLY A 26 -9.75 -14.21 -10.20
N PRO A 27 -9.02 -14.18 -11.32
CA PRO A 27 -9.60 -14.34 -12.64
C PRO A 27 -10.29 -15.69 -12.81
N LEU A 28 -11.44 -15.70 -13.44
CA LEU A 28 -12.17 -16.92 -13.81
C LEU A 28 -12.33 -17.03 -15.31
N PRO A 29 -12.20 -18.25 -15.90
CA PRO A 29 -12.65 -18.46 -17.26
C PRO A 29 -14.14 -18.09 -17.42
N TYR A 30 -14.49 -17.47 -18.54
CA TYR A 30 -15.84 -17.00 -18.85
C TYR A 30 -16.92 -18.06 -18.58
N VAL A 31 -16.67 -19.30 -19.03
CA VAL A 31 -17.60 -20.43 -18.83
C VAL A 31 -17.73 -20.80 -17.35
N GLN A 32 -16.62 -20.87 -16.61
CA GLN A 32 -16.65 -21.17 -15.18
C GLN A 32 -17.34 -20.06 -14.36
N LEU A 33 -17.17 -18.81 -14.76
CA LEU A 33 -17.88 -17.69 -14.12
C LEU A 33 -19.39 -17.86 -14.28
N GLN A 34 -19.86 -18.21 -15.49
CA GLN A 34 -21.28 -18.46 -15.75
C GLN A 34 -21.82 -19.61 -14.90
N GLU A 35 -21.06 -20.70 -14.78
CA GLU A 35 -21.41 -21.86 -13.96
C GLU A 35 -21.47 -21.53 -12.47
N LYS A 36 -20.42 -20.90 -11.94
CA LYS A 36 -20.32 -20.55 -10.51
C LYS A 36 -21.35 -19.49 -10.09
N ALA A 37 -21.66 -18.57 -10.98
CA ALA A 37 -22.72 -17.59 -10.78
C ALA A 37 -24.12 -18.17 -10.95
N ARG A 38 -24.24 -19.44 -11.41
CA ARG A 38 -25.50 -20.15 -11.71
C ARG A 38 -26.36 -19.41 -12.73
N LEU A 39 -25.73 -18.98 -13.83
CA LEU A 39 -26.33 -18.20 -14.91
C LEU A 39 -26.31 -18.93 -16.25
N GLN A 40 -26.19 -20.28 -16.25
CA GLN A 40 -26.08 -21.09 -17.48
C GLN A 40 -27.36 -21.04 -18.35
N GLN A 41 -28.50 -20.78 -17.76
CA GLN A 41 -29.79 -20.74 -18.47
C GLN A 41 -30.24 -19.30 -18.77
N GLU A 42 -29.42 -18.30 -18.43
CA GLU A 42 -29.80 -16.90 -18.60
C GLU A 42 -29.32 -16.39 -19.98
N ASN A 43 -30.29 -16.08 -20.84
CA ASN A 43 -30.01 -15.59 -22.20
C ASN A 43 -29.31 -14.24 -22.22
N ASP A 44 -29.48 -13.41 -21.19
CA ASP A 44 -28.93 -12.08 -21.09
C ASP A 44 -27.54 -12.03 -20.41
N PHE A 45 -26.91 -13.18 -20.09
CA PHE A 45 -25.59 -13.23 -19.47
C PHE A 45 -24.55 -12.47 -20.28
N ALA A 46 -24.49 -12.68 -21.59
CA ALA A 46 -23.56 -11.99 -22.47
C ALA A 46 -23.78 -10.46 -22.46
N LYS A 47 -25.05 -10.03 -22.35
CA LYS A 47 -25.40 -8.61 -22.25
C LYS A 47 -24.95 -8.02 -20.90
N ALA A 48 -25.19 -8.72 -19.79
CA ALA A 48 -24.69 -8.32 -18.48
C ALA A 48 -23.18 -8.20 -18.44
N MET A 49 -22.44 -9.13 -19.05
CA MET A 49 -20.98 -9.08 -19.20
C MET A 49 -20.52 -7.89 -20.03
N ALA A 50 -21.19 -7.60 -21.15
CA ALA A 50 -20.88 -6.45 -22.01
C ALA A 50 -21.09 -5.12 -21.27
N GLU A 51 -22.18 -5.00 -20.51
CA GLU A 51 -22.45 -3.81 -19.69
C GLU A 51 -21.39 -3.64 -18.57
N LEU A 52 -21.06 -4.69 -17.84
CA LEU A 52 -20.02 -4.64 -16.80
C LEU A 52 -18.64 -4.26 -17.36
N LYS A 53 -18.32 -4.74 -18.57
CA LYS A 53 -17.09 -4.35 -19.27
C LYS A 53 -17.12 -2.89 -19.68
N TYR A 54 -18.24 -2.39 -20.20
CA TYR A 54 -18.43 -0.98 -20.57
C TYR A 54 -18.36 -0.06 -19.34
N GLU A 55 -18.83 -0.51 -18.19
CA GLU A 55 -18.77 0.19 -16.91
C GLU A 55 -17.40 0.10 -16.21
N ASP A 56 -16.40 -0.48 -16.86
CA ASP A 56 -15.06 -0.74 -16.29
C ASP A 56 -15.10 -1.49 -14.93
N LYS A 57 -16.07 -2.38 -14.75
CA LYS A 57 -16.19 -3.22 -13.54
C LYS A 57 -15.46 -4.55 -13.68
N ILE A 58 -15.35 -5.03 -14.92
CA ILE A 58 -14.62 -6.26 -15.26
C ILE A 58 -13.74 -6.03 -16.49
N SER A 59 -12.68 -6.83 -16.58
CA SER A 59 -11.89 -7.01 -17.81
C SER A 59 -11.97 -8.45 -18.30
N VAL A 60 -11.82 -8.65 -19.61
CA VAL A 60 -11.73 -9.98 -20.22
C VAL A 60 -10.51 -9.98 -21.11
N ASP A 61 -9.57 -10.90 -20.84
CA ASP A 61 -8.34 -11.03 -21.61
C ASP A 61 -8.51 -11.92 -22.86
N ASP A 62 -7.44 -12.06 -23.65
CA ASP A 62 -7.43 -12.88 -24.89
C ASP A 62 -7.68 -14.37 -24.64
N LYS A 63 -7.48 -14.84 -23.40
CA LYS A 63 -7.73 -16.22 -22.97
C LYS A 63 -9.13 -16.40 -22.37
N GLN A 64 -10.00 -15.41 -22.54
CA GLN A 64 -11.34 -15.37 -21.96
C GLN A 64 -11.36 -15.47 -20.42
N MET A 65 -10.30 -14.98 -19.76
CA MET A 65 -10.29 -14.85 -18.32
C MET A 65 -10.95 -13.53 -17.92
N VAL A 66 -11.91 -13.62 -17.03
CA VAL A 66 -12.68 -12.48 -16.50
C VAL A 66 -12.11 -12.09 -15.17
N SER A 67 -11.73 -10.82 -15.01
CA SER A 67 -11.19 -10.25 -13.77
C SER A 67 -12.01 -9.05 -13.34
N LEU A 68 -12.06 -8.80 -12.01
CA LEU A 68 -12.56 -7.52 -11.50
C LEU A 68 -11.59 -6.40 -11.88
N VAL A 69 -12.14 -5.25 -12.25
CA VAL A 69 -11.40 -4.01 -12.39
C VAL A 69 -11.60 -3.19 -11.12
N PHE A 70 -10.52 -2.84 -10.48
CA PHE A 70 -10.51 -1.96 -9.32
C PHE A 70 -10.13 -0.56 -9.79
N GLY A 71 -10.97 0.42 -9.47
CA GLY A 71 -10.61 1.83 -9.64
C GLY A 71 -9.46 2.24 -8.71
N ASP A 72 -9.07 3.50 -8.79
CA ASP A 72 -8.13 4.07 -7.85
C ASP A 72 -8.69 4.03 -6.43
N ILE A 73 -7.88 3.57 -5.47
CA ILE A 73 -8.29 3.38 -4.06
C ILE A 73 -7.43 4.26 -3.16
N ARG A 74 -8.09 5.04 -2.30
CA ARG A 74 -7.42 5.76 -1.21
C ARG A 74 -7.11 4.78 -0.09
N ALA A 75 -5.86 4.78 0.36
CA ALA A 75 -5.38 3.80 1.33
C ALA A 75 -4.22 4.34 2.16
N ARG A 76 -3.98 3.75 3.33
CA ARG A 76 -2.88 4.09 4.24
C ARG A 76 -1.78 3.05 4.18
N VAL A 77 -0.53 3.47 4.11
CA VAL A 77 0.62 2.57 4.27
C VAL A 77 0.64 2.07 5.72
N SER A 78 0.19 0.82 5.92
CA SER A 78 0.01 0.18 7.23
C SER A 78 1.27 -0.53 7.73
N SER A 79 2.08 -1.06 6.81
CA SER A 79 3.39 -1.60 7.13
C SER A 79 4.37 -1.39 5.99
N LEU A 80 5.66 -1.35 6.31
CA LEU A 80 6.73 -1.10 5.35
C LEU A 80 7.90 -2.04 5.64
N SER A 81 8.46 -2.64 4.59
CA SER A 81 9.66 -3.48 4.62
C SER A 81 10.66 -3.03 3.56
N LYS A 82 11.85 -3.61 3.55
CA LYS A 82 12.90 -3.27 2.56
C LYS A 82 12.46 -3.44 1.10
N GLY A 83 11.63 -4.47 0.82
CA GLY A 83 11.23 -4.82 -0.55
C GLY A 83 9.76 -4.60 -0.88
N PHE A 84 8.90 -4.31 0.10
CA PHE A 84 7.45 -4.19 -0.09
C PHE A 84 6.78 -3.39 1.03
N ALA A 85 5.52 -3.09 0.84
CA ALA A 85 4.62 -2.55 1.86
C ALA A 85 3.27 -3.27 1.80
N PHE A 86 2.55 -3.21 2.92
CA PHE A 86 1.10 -3.41 2.92
C PHE A 86 0.42 -2.07 3.09
N VAL A 87 -0.63 -1.91 2.30
CA VAL A 87 -1.39 -0.66 2.23
C VAL A 87 -2.84 -0.98 2.50
N ARG A 88 -3.42 -0.36 3.51
CA ARG A 88 -4.79 -0.62 3.97
C ARG A 88 -5.76 0.39 3.37
N PRO A 89 -6.71 -0.04 2.55
CA PRO A 89 -7.81 0.80 2.08
C PRO A 89 -8.61 1.42 3.23
N GLU A 90 -9.13 2.62 3.02
CA GLU A 90 -10.01 3.28 3.99
C GLU A 90 -11.35 2.56 4.11
N GLU A 91 -11.80 1.90 3.04
CA GLU A 91 -13.06 1.14 3.00
C GLU A 91 -12.84 -0.32 2.58
N GLY A 92 -13.43 -1.21 3.33
CA GLY A 92 -13.99 -2.53 2.97
C GLY A 92 -13.06 -3.66 2.53
N PHE A 93 -11.78 -3.49 2.34
CA PHE A 93 -10.88 -4.53 1.81
C PHE A 93 -9.68 -4.77 2.74
N GLY A 94 -9.20 -6.02 2.76
CA GLY A 94 -7.95 -6.35 3.44
C GLY A 94 -6.75 -5.61 2.86
N ASP A 95 -5.60 -5.74 3.51
CA ASP A 95 -4.36 -5.08 3.10
C ASP A 95 -3.97 -5.46 1.66
N ILE A 96 -3.51 -4.48 0.90
CA ILE A 96 -3.03 -4.64 -0.49
C ILE A 96 -1.51 -4.63 -0.46
N PHE A 97 -0.90 -5.63 -1.08
CA PHE A 97 0.54 -5.73 -1.26
C PHE A 97 1.02 -4.73 -2.31
N VAL A 98 2.07 -4.00 -2.00
CA VAL A 98 2.74 -3.10 -2.95
C VAL A 98 4.23 -3.43 -2.98
N HIS A 99 4.74 -3.81 -4.14
CA HIS A 99 6.16 -4.07 -4.32
C HIS A 99 6.97 -2.78 -4.14
N GLY A 100 8.19 -2.88 -3.61
CA GLY A 100 9.02 -1.72 -3.29
C GLY A 100 9.29 -0.78 -4.46
N SER A 101 9.42 -1.28 -5.69
CA SER A 101 9.58 -0.44 -6.89
C SER A 101 8.37 0.47 -7.16
N ASN A 102 7.18 0.03 -6.72
CA ASN A 102 5.90 0.68 -7.00
C ASN A 102 5.40 1.58 -5.85
N LEU A 103 6.23 1.79 -4.82
CA LEU A 103 5.89 2.60 -3.65
C LEU A 103 6.07 4.10 -3.83
N LYS A 104 6.75 4.56 -4.88
CA LYS A 104 7.04 5.98 -5.15
C LYS A 104 7.58 6.75 -3.94
N ASN A 105 8.39 6.10 -3.09
CA ASN A 105 8.92 6.62 -1.83
C ASN A 105 7.83 6.94 -0.77
N ALA A 106 6.68 6.29 -0.84
CA ALA A 106 5.72 6.33 0.25
C ALA A 106 6.35 5.73 1.52
N MET A 107 6.03 6.33 2.64
CA MET A 107 6.50 5.96 3.97
C MET A 107 5.34 5.46 4.84
N LEU A 108 5.69 4.88 5.98
CA LEU A 108 4.70 4.42 6.96
C LEU A 108 3.73 5.55 7.32
N ASN A 109 2.45 5.25 7.40
CA ASN A 109 1.34 6.15 7.67
C ASN A 109 1.03 7.19 6.56
N ASP A 110 1.69 7.16 5.41
CA ASP A 110 1.25 7.97 4.28
C ASP A 110 -0.13 7.51 3.79
N ILE A 111 -0.94 8.47 3.38
CA ILE A 111 -2.15 8.22 2.61
C ILE A 111 -1.79 8.32 1.14
N VAL A 112 -2.11 7.28 0.40
CA VAL A 112 -1.78 7.13 -1.01
C VAL A 112 -3.03 6.81 -1.83
N ILE A 113 -2.97 7.10 -3.11
CA ILE A 113 -3.88 6.52 -4.10
C ILE A 113 -3.19 5.31 -4.70
N LEU A 114 -3.84 4.15 -4.62
CA LEU A 114 -3.44 2.93 -5.30
C LEU A 114 -4.13 2.83 -6.64
N THR A 115 -3.40 2.30 -7.62
CA THR A 115 -3.87 2.01 -8.98
C THR A 115 -3.38 0.62 -9.42
N ASN A 116 -3.80 0.17 -10.60
CA ASN A 116 -3.40 -1.13 -11.17
C ASN A 116 -3.58 -2.29 -10.18
N ILE A 117 -4.71 -2.27 -9.47
CA ILE A 117 -5.00 -3.28 -8.45
C ILE A 117 -5.41 -4.56 -9.15
N THR A 118 -4.72 -5.64 -8.81
CA THR A 118 -4.98 -6.99 -9.29
C THR A 118 -5.23 -7.93 -8.12
N GLU A 119 -6.02 -8.95 -8.34
CA GLU A 119 -6.33 -9.98 -7.35
C GLU A 119 -5.82 -11.34 -7.82
N SER A 120 -5.27 -12.13 -6.91
CA SER A 120 -4.75 -13.47 -7.15
C SER A 120 -5.00 -14.35 -5.93
N ASP A 121 -4.67 -15.64 -6.03
CA ASP A 121 -4.75 -16.59 -4.90
C ASP A 121 -3.94 -16.15 -3.68
N ARG A 122 -2.91 -15.31 -3.89
CA ARG A 122 -2.05 -14.79 -2.83
C ARG A 122 -2.57 -13.50 -2.20
N GLY A 123 -3.71 -12.98 -2.69
CA GLY A 123 -4.31 -11.73 -2.28
C GLY A 123 -4.18 -10.63 -3.33
N ARG A 124 -4.43 -9.41 -2.92
CA ARG A 124 -4.39 -8.24 -3.81
C ARG A 124 -3.01 -7.62 -3.84
N SER A 125 -2.64 -7.13 -5.01
CA SER A 125 -1.47 -6.28 -5.22
C SER A 125 -1.83 -5.04 -6.02
N GLY A 126 -1.03 -3.98 -5.88
CA GLY A 126 -1.26 -2.73 -6.58
C GLY A 126 -0.02 -1.85 -6.60
N GLU A 127 -0.16 -0.65 -7.12
CA GLU A 127 0.88 0.35 -7.26
C GLU A 127 0.45 1.68 -6.66
N VAL A 128 1.37 2.40 -6.03
CA VAL A 128 1.11 3.76 -5.60
C VAL A 128 1.07 4.67 -6.82
N LYS A 129 -0.08 5.29 -7.08
CA LYS A 129 -0.23 6.32 -8.10
C LYS A 129 0.37 7.64 -7.62
N GLU A 130 0.01 8.04 -6.40
CA GLU A 130 0.48 9.27 -5.76
C GLU A 130 0.35 9.20 -4.23
N ILE A 131 1.10 10.07 -3.54
CA ILE A 131 1.00 10.30 -2.10
C ILE A 131 0.12 11.54 -1.91
N VAL A 132 -1.05 11.35 -1.29
CA VAL A 132 -2.04 12.43 -1.08
C VAL A 132 -1.76 13.19 0.21
N GLU A 133 -1.45 12.44 1.28
CA GLU A 133 -1.11 13.01 2.57
C GLU A 133 0.13 12.32 3.12
N GLN A 134 1.06 13.12 3.62
CA GLN A 134 2.26 12.60 4.23
C GLN A 134 2.01 12.28 5.70
N GLY A 135 2.39 11.09 6.15
CA GLY A 135 2.52 10.76 7.55
C GLY A 135 3.65 11.56 8.21
N SER A 136 3.91 11.31 9.50
CA SER A 136 5.02 11.96 10.19
C SER A 136 6.32 11.71 9.46
N ARG A 137 7.08 12.76 9.26
CA ARG A 137 8.44 12.71 8.70
C ARG A 137 9.51 12.83 9.78
N TYR A 138 9.11 12.80 11.05
CA TYR A 138 9.98 12.81 12.19
C TYR A 138 10.09 11.42 12.79
N THR A 139 11.32 10.97 13.03
CA THR A 139 11.55 9.65 13.65
C THR A 139 12.90 9.61 14.36
N THR A 140 13.05 8.65 15.27
CA THR A 140 14.30 8.34 15.95
C THR A 140 15.06 7.23 15.22
N GLY A 141 16.34 7.16 15.48
CA GLY A 141 17.23 6.14 14.98
C GLY A 141 18.66 6.34 15.44
N THR A 142 19.58 5.61 14.88
CA THR A 142 20.99 5.65 15.24
C THR A 142 21.82 6.17 14.07
N LEU A 143 22.76 7.05 14.36
CA LEU A 143 23.71 7.57 13.40
C LEU A 143 24.81 6.51 13.15
N VAL A 144 24.98 6.11 11.90
CA VAL A 144 25.99 5.15 11.48
C VAL A 144 26.88 5.72 10.39
N TYR A 145 28.03 5.11 10.18
CA TYR A 145 28.93 5.49 9.09
C TYR A 145 29.25 4.25 8.27
N ASN A 146 28.93 4.29 6.99
CA ASN A 146 29.09 3.16 6.11
C ASN A 146 29.65 3.64 4.75
N GLU A 147 30.68 2.96 4.23
CA GLU A 147 31.26 3.22 2.92
C GLU A 147 31.56 4.71 2.59
N GLY A 148 31.99 5.48 3.59
CA GLY A 148 32.31 6.90 3.40
C GLY A 148 31.14 7.87 3.60
N TYR A 149 29.96 7.37 3.97
CA TYR A 149 28.76 8.17 4.14
C TYR A 149 28.20 8.10 5.57
N TRP A 150 27.69 9.25 6.02
CA TRP A 150 26.85 9.30 7.20
C TRP A 150 25.46 8.83 6.86
N GLU A 151 24.98 7.82 7.57
CA GLU A 151 23.66 7.23 7.37
C GLU A 151 22.86 7.23 8.66
N PHE A 152 21.55 7.30 8.52
CA PHE A 152 20.57 7.18 9.58
C PHE A 152 19.89 5.82 9.50
N ALA A 153 20.09 4.99 10.51
CA ALA A 153 19.41 3.73 10.71
C ALA A 153 18.18 3.98 11.61
N ALA A 154 17.00 4.05 10.99
CA ALA A 154 15.76 4.37 11.69
C ALA A 154 15.30 3.25 12.62
N ASP A 155 14.62 3.61 13.72
CA ASP A 155 13.96 2.66 14.63
C ASP A 155 12.65 2.13 14.05
N ILE A 156 12.02 2.88 13.15
CA ILE A 156 10.83 2.44 12.42
C ILE A 156 11.23 1.76 11.12
N PRO A 157 10.38 0.90 10.55
CA PRO A 157 10.65 0.31 9.24
C PRO A 157 10.76 1.38 8.15
N ILE A 158 11.92 1.41 7.48
CA ILE A 158 12.16 2.15 6.25
C ILE A 158 12.86 1.22 5.26
N ARG A 159 12.78 1.53 3.95
CA ARG A 159 13.30 0.63 2.91
C ARG A 159 14.83 0.47 2.94
N TYR A 160 15.52 1.54 3.32
CA TYR A 160 16.99 1.61 3.35
C TYR A 160 17.43 2.70 4.32
N ASN A 161 18.67 2.61 4.80
CA ASN A 161 19.24 3.68 5.58
C ASN A 161 19.28 4.98 4.77
N LEU A 162 18.96 6.08 5.41
CA LEU A 162 18.94 7.38 4.77
C LEU A 162 20.29 8.08 4.92
N GLN A 163 20.75 8.71 3.86
CA GLN A 163 21.90 9.60 3.99
C GLN A 163 21.56 10.77 4.91
N VAL A 164 22.52 11.15 5.76
CA VAL A 164 22.37 12.28 6.65
C VAL A 164 22.94 13.54 6.00
N ASN A 165 22.22 14.64 6.09
CA ASN A 165 22.71 15.94 5.70
C ASN A 165 23.83 16.36 6.65
N ARG A 166 25.07 16.43 6.15
CA ARG A 166 26.25 16.77 6.95
C ARG A 166 26.15 18.11 7.68
N ASN A 167 25.42 19.07 7.11
CA ASN A 167 25.22 20.38 7.73
C ASN A 167 24.33 20.33 8.97
N THR A 168 23.64 19.22 9.22
CA THR A 168 22.75 19.02 10.38
C THR A 168 23.29 18.01 11.39
N LEU A 169 24.57 17.64 11.31
CA LEU A 169 25.19 16.70 12.27
C LEU A 169 25.10 17.18 13.73
N ASN A 170 25.16 18.50 13.95
CA ASN A 170 24.98 19.11 15.29
C ASN A 170 25.86 18.48 16.39
N GLY A 171 27.08 18.05 16.02
CA GLY A 171 28.01 17.38 16.95
C GLY A 171 27.72 15.90 17.20
N ALA A 172 26.72 15.30 16.54
CA ALA A 172 26.43 13.88 16.64
C ALA A 172 27.61 13.01 16.18
N GLN A 173 27.83 11.91 16.89
CA GLN A 173 28.88 10.94 16.64
C GLN A 173 28.29 9.59 16.22
N ILE A 174 29.10 8.75 15.61
CA ILE A 174 28.71 7.36 15.28
C ILE A 174 28.20 6.65 16.54
N GLY A 175 27.06 5.99 16.41
CA GLY A 175 26.39 5.28 17.49
C GLY A 175 25.52 6.18 18.38
N ASP A 176 25.38 7.46 18.05
CA ASP A 176 24.45 8.31 18.77
C ASP A 176 23.01 8.07 18.32
N LYS A 177 22.11 8.11 19.29
CA LYS A 177 20.67 8.16 19.11
C LYS A 177 20.28 9.58 18.72
N VAL A 178 19.56 9.71 17.61
CA VAL A 178 19.19 11.02 17.04
C VAL A 178 17.71 11.03 16.67
N TYR A 179 17.14 12.23 16.70
CA TYR A 179 15.82 12.53 16.14
C TYR A 179 16.00 13.33 14.87
N VAL A 180 15.36 12.87 13.82
CA VAL A 180 15.55 13.45 12.48
C VAL A 180 14.24 13.89 11.87
N HIS A 181 14.33 14.89 11.00
CA HIS A 181 13.30 15.22 10.02
C HIS A 181 13.72 14.70 8.66
N ILE A 182 12.89 13.83 8.06
CA ILE A 182 13.13 13.25 6.74
C ILE A 182 12.56 14.18 5.69
N THR A 183 13.40 14.62 4.75
CA THR A 183 13.01 15.49 3.65
C THR A 183 13.47 14.91 2.31
N ARG A 184 13.01 15.50 1.20
CA ARG A 184 13.51 15.19 -0.13
C ARG A 184 14.65 16.13 -0.50
N ASN A 185 15.72 15.57 -1.01
CA ASN A 185 16.77 16.36 -1.61
C ASN A 185 16.26 16.90 -2.98
N PRO A 186 16.19 18.22 -3.18
CA PRO A 186 15.65 18.80 -4.40
C PRO A 186 16.47 18.48 -5.66
N LYS A 187 17.76 18.12 -5.51
CA LYS A 187 18.65 17.85 -6.66
C LYS A 187 18.44 16.46 -7.26
N ASN A 188 18.13 15.45 -6.44
CA ASN A 188 18.06 14.05 -6.89
C ASN A 188 16.80 13.32 -6.44
N ASN A 189 15.86 14.03 -5.80
CA ASN A 189 14.60 13.50 -5.28
C ASN A 189 14.73 12.32 -4.30
N LYS A 190 15.93 12.07 -3.74
CA LYS A 190 16.15 11.05 -2.71
C LYS A 190 15.75 11.58 -1.34
N LEU A 191 15.31 10.66 -0.47
CA LEU A 191 15.06 11.00 0.94
C LEU A 191 16.39 11.16 1.66
N VAL A 192 16.46 12.19 2.53
CA VAL A 192 17.60 12.49 3.39
C VAL A 192 17.12 12.76 4.82
N ALA A 193 17.96 12.40 5.78
CA ALA A 193 17.71 12.66 7.19
C ALA A 193 18.42 13.95 7.62
N ASN A 194 17.69 14.86 8.24
CA ASN A 194 18.23 16.07 8.85
C ASN A 194 18.12 15.92 10.37
N ILE A 195 19.25 15.92 11.08
CA ILE A 195 19.26 15.77 12.54
C ILE A 195 18.69 17.03 13.18
N VAL A 196 17.65 16.83 13.99
CA VAL A 196 16.97 17.87 14.76
C VAL A 196 17.45 17.86 16.20
N LYS A 197 17.67 16.65 16.78
CA LYS A 197 18.10 16.50 18.18
C LYS A 197 19.04 15.29 18.31
N VAL A 198 20.04 15.45 19.17
CA VAL A 198 20.98 14.40 19.55
C VAL A 198 20.71 14.03 21.00
N PHE A 199 20.48 12.75 21.27
CA PHE A 199 20.23 12.24 22.63
C PHE A 199 21.51 11.70 23.28
N GLY A 200 22.51 11.33 22.50
CA GLY A 200 23.74 10.68 22.94
C GLY A 200 23.80 9.20 22.57
N LYS A 201 24.66 8.43 23.22
CA LYS A 201 24.95 7.03 22.85
C LYS A 201 23.74 6.11 22.93
N ALA A 202 23.42 5.45 21.83
CA ALA A 202 22.31 4.50 21.73
C ALA A 202 22.46 3.27 22.65
N SER A 203 23.65 3.03 23.20
CA SER A 203 23.88 1.97 24.20
C SER A 203 23.31 2.30 25.59
N SER A 204 22.89 3.55 25.84
CA SER A 204 22.30 3.98 27.10
C SER A 204 20.78 3.77 27.10
N ALA A 205 20.27 2.99 28.05
CA ALA A 205 18.83 2.74 28.21
C ALA A 205 18.04 4.05 28.42
N LYS A 206 18.60 5.00 29.20
CA LYS A 206 18.00 6.32 29.41
C LYS A 206 17.85 7.08 28.10
N VAL A 207 18.89 7.12 27.27
CA VAL A 207 18.88 7.78 25.96
C VAL A 207 17.82 7.16 25.04
N CYS A 208 17.69 5.83 25.03
CA CYS A 208 16.65 5.16 24.26
C CYS A 208 15.24 5.51 24.77
N ALA A 209 15.03 5.57 26.08
CA ALA A 209 13.75 5.97 26.66
C ALA A 209 13.38 7.42 26.31
N ASP A 210 14.32 8.36 26.42
CA ASP A 210 14.11 9.76 26.04
C ASP A 210 13.76 9.89 24.54
N ALA A 211 14.38 9.10 23.69
CA ALA A 211 14.10 9.06 22.25
C ALA A 211 12.68 8.54 21.96
N ILE A 212 12.22 7.50 22.68
CA ILE A 212 10.85 6.96 22.55
C ILE A 212 9.80 8.01 22.97
N VAL A 213 10.05 8.72 24.06
CA VAL A 213 9.18 9.81 24.55
C VAL A 213 9.03 10.89 23.47
N GLU A 214 10.13 11.34 22.90
CA GLU A 214 10.14 12.33 21.81
C GLU A 214 9.38 11.83 20.58
N GLN A 215 9.65 10.60 20.15
CA GLN A 215 9.00 9.96 18.98
C GLN A 215 7.48 9.94 19.11
N ASN A 216 6.95 9.71 20.31
CA ASN A 216 5.52 9.59 20.56
C ASN A 216 4.87 10.91 21.00
N GLY A 217 5.63 12.00 21.04
CA GLY A 217 5.11 13.31 21.46
C GLY A 217 4.59 13.34 22.90
N ILE A 218 5.08 12.44 23.75
CA ILE A 218 4.65 12.36 25.16
C ILE A 218 5.29 13.55 25.92
N ARG A 219 4.47 14.48 26.35
CA ARG A 219 4.91 15.56 27.28
C ARG A 219 4.91 14.99 28.69
N MET A 220 6.08 14.90 29.30
CA MET A 220 6.24 14.61 30.71
C MET A 220 6.08 15.90 31.55
#